data_70b8c92cf6dd54a80007b8b5bd974a5a
#
_entry.id   70b8c92cf6dd54a80007b8b5bd974a5a
#
_cell.length_a   1.000
_cell.length_b   1.000
_cell.length_c   1.000
_cell.angle_alpha   90.00
_cell.angle_beta   90.00
_cell.angle_gamma   90.00
#
_symmetry.space_group_name_H-M   'P 1'
#
loop_
_entity.id
_entity.type
_entity.pdbx_description
1 polymer ?
#
loop_
_entity_poly.entity_id
_entity_poly.type
_entity_poly.pdbx_seq_one_letter_code
_entity_poly.pdbx_strand_id
1 'polypeptide(L)'
;MGLRVVYYEASHEPAVRAFNRRMRAAHFSLFALPETAPSPNPNTPVPGIEFRHFVVVDDDGEVRGGYFIRTQPFYIRGRVHSVGHYNAPLSEGIVDKRYASVGAAMLAHALEEQPLLFAMGMGGMDRPLPRMLRAMGWPILETPFYFLVLNARRFLQNIGPLRARRSRRMAADALAISGLGELVLKGIQRARTRNRFDARYERRPIEDFSEWADHIWQANAEQFSLSAVRTADYLRFIYPRAESRYYGVRLTEGDAPAGWVQMLDCQPHDQSYFGEMRVAALVDGVGPPAAIPSLVHSAVEAARARNADVVVSNQMHRDWTSALKAAGFWQGPSNYLLAVSKELRKLVEPLDEAIPRIHFNRGDGDGRVNLTGQG
;
A
#
# COMPACT_ATOMS: atom_id res chain seq x y z
N MET A 1 35.74 1.81 -9.61
CA MET A 1 34.49 1.53 -10.38
C MET A 1 33.62 2.76 -10.27
N GLY A 2 33.58 3.56 -11.33
CA GLY A 2 32.68 4.70 -11.40
C GLY A 2 31.23 4.20 -11.56
N LEU A 3 30.30 4.83 -10.83
CA LEU A 3 28.87 4.56 -10.96
C LEU A 3 28.18 5.87 -11.37
N ARG A 4 27.34 5.80 -12.39
CA ARG A 4 26.52 6.92 -12.84
C ARG A 4 25.07 6.51 -12.80
N VAL A 5 24.22 7.35 -12.22
CA VAL A 5 22.78 7.20 -12.28
C VAL A 5 22.26 8.06 -13.42
N VAL A 6 21.53 7.44 -14.33
CA VAL A 6 21.02 8.10 -15.54
C VAL A 6 19.55 7.76 -15.77
N TYR A 7 18.84 8.57 -16.55
CA TYR A 7 17.49 8.22 -16.99
C TYR A 7 17.50 6.91 -17.77
N TYR A 8 16.50 6.08 -17.54
CA TYR A 8 16.32 4.83 -18.25
C TYR A 8 15.76 5.11 -19.65
N GLU A 9 16.60 4.99 -20.67
CA GLU A 9 16.27 5.17 -22.09
C GLU A 9 16.38 3.85 -22.85
N ALA A 10 15.87 3.81 -24.08
CA ALA A 10 15.88 2.63 -24.93
C ALA A 10 17.31 2.06 -25.19
N SER A 11 18.32 2.92 -25.21
CA SER A 11 19.74 2.54 -25.32
C SER A 11 20.21 1.61 -24.19
N HIS A 12 19.57 1.67 -23.00
CA HIS A 12 19.93 0.86 -21.84
C HIS A 12 19.23 -0.51 -21.81
N GLU A 13 18.25 -0.78 -22.66
CA GLU A 13 17.46 -2.02 -22.64
C GLU A 13 18.30 -3.31 -22.73
N PRO A 14 19.31 -3.40 -23.61
CA PRO A 14 20.16 -4.60 -23.66
C PRO A 14 20.88 -4.87 -22.34
N ALA A 15 21.41 -3.82 -21.70
CA ALA A 15 22.12 -3.90 -20.42
C ALA A 15 21.16 -4.22 -19.26
N VAL A 16 19.91 -3.71 -19.28
CA VAL A 16 18.86 -4.07 -18.31
C VAL A 16 18.48 -5.54 -18.44
N ARG A 17 18.30 -6.05 -19.66
CA ARG A 17 18.03 -7.49 -19.86
C ARG A 17 19.18 -8.35 -19.34
N ALA A 18 20.45 -7.91 -19.55
CA ALA A 18 21.62 -8.60 -18.99
C ALA A 18 21.62 -8.58 -17.46
N PHE A 19 21.32 -7.43 -16.86
CA PHE A 19 21.17 -7.28 -15.41
C PHE A 19 20.09 -8.21 -14.85
N ASN A 20 18.89 -8.23 -15.41
CA ASN A 20 17.80 -9.11 -14.98
C ASN A 20 18.20 -10.59 -15.06
N ARG A 21 18.95 -11.00 -16.11
CA ARG A 21 19.48 -12.38 -16.20
C ARG A 21 20.45 -12.69 -15.06
N ARG A 22 21.37 -11.77 -14.72
CA ARG A 22 22.31 -11.96 -13.60
C ARG A 22 21.56 -12.08 -12.26
N MET A 23 20.58 -11.24 -12.02
CA MET A 23 19.76 -11.31 -10.81
C MET A 23 19.01 -12.65 -10.70
N ARG A 24 18.40 -13.12 -11.78
CA ARG A 24 17.72 -14.44 -11.82
C ARG A 24 18.72 -15.59 -11.60
N ALA A 25 19.89 -15.55 -12.20
CA ALA A 25 20.94 -16.55 -12.00
C ALA A 25 21.45 -16.61 -10.55
N ALA A 26 21.38 -15.48 -9.83
CA ALA A 26 21.68 -15.39 -8.41
C ALA A 26 20.45 -15.69 -7.50
N HIS A 27 19.40 -16.32 -8.04
CA HIS A 27 18.16 -16.70 -7.34
C HIS A 27 17.37 -15.52 -6.77
N PHE A 28 17.53 -14.32 -7.28
CA PHE A 28 16.68 -13.19 -6.96
C PHE A 28 15.49 -13.14 -7.93
N SER A 29 14.27 -13.36 -7.43
CA SER A 29 13.05 -13.48 -8.25
C SER A 29 11.88 -12.62 -7.77
N LEU A 30 12.10 -11.72 -6.78
CA LEU A 30 11.00 -10.93 -6.23
C LEU A 30 10.43 -9.93 -7.25
N PHE A 31 11.28 -9.28 -8.03
CA PHE A 31 10.91 -8.38 -9.13
C PHE A 31 12.12 -8.14 -10.03
N ALA A 32 11.88 -7.58 -11.21
CA ALA A 32 12.91 -7.25 -12.19
C ALA A 32 12.71 -5.80 -12.67
N LEU A 33 13.74 -5.20 -13.24
CA LEU A 33 13.59 -3.93 -13.95
C LEU A 33 12.81 -4.15 -15.25
N PRO A 34 11.98 -3.19 -15.70
CA PRO A 34 11.29 -3.27 -16.99
C PRO A 34 12.30 -3.51 -18.13
N GLU A 35 12.09 -4.51 -18.97
CA GLU A 35 13.00 -4.84 -20.08
C GLU A 35 12.88 -3.90 -21.28
N THR A 36 11.76 -3.13 -21.33
CA THR A 36 11.55 -2.01 -22.25
C THR A 36 11.56 -0.73 -21.43
N ALA A 37 12.26 0.27 -21.94
CA ALA A 37 12.33 1.58 -21.30
C ALA A 37 10.91 2.17 -21.16
N PRO A 38 10.46 2.48 -19.94
CA PRO A 38 9.17 3.11 -19.76
C PRO A 38 9.13 4.49 -20.41
N SER A 39 7.98 4.84 -21.01
CA SER A 39 7.81 6.20 -21.55
C SER A 39 8.05 7.23 -20.44
N PRO A 40 8.86 8.26 -20.67
CA PRO A 40 9.20 9.27 -19.67
C PRO A 40 7.97 10.08 -19.19
N ASN A 41 6.88 10.03 -19.90
CA ASN A 41 5.58 10.56 -19.50
C ASN A 41 4.51 9.62 -20.03
N PRO A 42 4.13 8.57 -19.28
CA PRO A 42 2.85 7.98 -19.57
C PRO A 42 1.87 9.15 -19.50
N ASN A 43 1.02 9.33 -20.50
CA ASN A 43 -0.05 10.35 -20.52
C ASN A 43 -0.91 10.17 -19.27
N THR A 44 -0.39 10.66 -18.15
CA THR A 44 -1.15 10.70 -16.90
C THR A 44 -2.09 11.87 -17.06
N PRO A 45 -3.40 11.63 -17.11
CA PRO A 45 -4.38 12.72 -17.21
C PRO A 45 -4.43 13.55 -15.92
N VAL A 46 -3.56 13.26 -14.94
CA VAL A 46 -3.58 13.88 -13.62
C VAL A 46 -2.39 14.80 -13.46
N PRO A 47 -2.61 16.12 -13.34
CA PRO A 47 -1.54 17.08 -13.11
C PRO A 47 -0.73 16.75 -11.85
N GLY A 48 0.59 16.85 -11.94
CA GLY A 48 1.51 16.64 -10.83
C GLY A 48 1.85 15.18 -10.53
N ILE A 49 1.35 14.22 -11.33
CA ILE A 49 1.81 12.84 -11.28
C ILE A 49 2.83 12.62 -12.40
N GLU A 50 4.06 12.26 -12.00
CA GLU A 50 5.13 11.96 -12.93
C GLU A 50 5.81 10.65 -12.53
N PHE A 51 6.30 9.90 -13.54
CA PHE A 51 7.10 8.70 -13.36
C PHE A 51 8.47 8.93 -13.98
N ARG A 52 9.51 8.89 -13.17
CA ARG A 52 10.90 9.02 -13.62
C ARG A 52 11.66 7.74 -13.29
N HIS A 53 12.13 7.06 -14.32
CA HIS A 53 12.86 5.79 -14.22
C HIS A 53 14.35 6.02 -14.39
N PHE A 54 15.14 5.39 -13.53
CA PHE A 54 16.59 5.54 -13.51
C PHE A 54 17.29 4.18 -13.46
N VAL A 55 18.44 4.09 -14.11
CA VAL A 55 19.36 2.96 -14.04
C VAL A 55 20.73 3.42 -13.57
N VAL A 56 21.44 2.53 -12.91
CA VAL A 56 22.85 2.75 -12.50
C VAL A 56 23.75 2.03 -13.47
N VAL A 57 24.62 2.75 -14.12
CA VAL A 57 25.55 2.24 -15.13
C VAL A 57 26.99 2.37 -14.60
N ASP A 58 27.80 1.34 -14.76
CA ASP A 58 29.23 1.38 -14.44
C ASP A 58 30.08 1.86 -15.61
N ASP A 59 31.42 1.87 -15.41
CA ASP A 59 32.38 2.33 -16.43
C ASP A 59 32.39 1.46 -17.71
N ASP A 60 31.94 0.20 -17.62
CA ASP A 60 31.85 -0.74 -18.75
C ASP A 60 30.49 -0.65 -19.47
N GLY A 61 29.60 0.24 -19.05
CA GLY A 61 28.25 0.40 -19.61
C GLY A 61 27.25 -0.64 -19.13
N GLU A 62 27.61 -1.44 -18.13
CA GLU A 62 26.73 -2.47 -17.56
C GLU A 62 25.77 -1.87 -16.51
N VAL A 63 24.50 -2.25 -16.57
CA VAL A 63 23.53 -1.88 -15.54
C VAL A 63 23.78 -2.67 -14.26
N ARG A 64 23.88 -1.96 -13.11
CA ARG A 64 24.12 -2.50 -11.77
C ARG A 64 22.94 -2.30 -10.83
N GLY A 65 21.93 -1.58 -11.25
CA GLY A 65 20.70 -1.35 -10.48
C GLY A 65 19.76 -0.39 -11.18
N GLY A 66 18.64 -0.11 -10.53
CA GLY A 66 17.68 0.88 -10.99
C GLY A 66 16.54 1.07 -10.00
N TYR A 67 15.78 2.12 -10.20
CA TYR A 67 14.62 2.49 -9.39
C TYR A 67 13.73 3.46 -10.18
N PHE A 68 12.56 3.77 -9.66
CA PHE A 68 11.79 4.89 -10.19
C PHE A 68 11.23 5.76 -9.07
N ILE A 69 10.95 7.02 -9.39
CA ILE A 69 10.24 7.96 -8.55
C ILE A 69 8.88 8.22 -9.19
N ARG A 70 7.82 8.02 -8.42
CA ARG A 70 6.49 8.52 -8.75
C ARG A 70 6.24 9.77 -7.91
N THR A 71 6.20 10.94 -8.52
CA THR A 71 5.79 12.16 -7.83
C THR A 71 4.28 12.32 -7.88
N GLN A 72 3.72 12.91 -6.85
CA GLN A 72 2.30 13.25 -6.76
C GLN A 72 2.06 14.34 -5.72
N PRO A 73 0.92 15.07 -5.81
CA PRO A 73 0.54 16.07 -4.81
C PRO A 73 0.25 15.43 -3.46
N PHE A 74 0.84 15.97 -2.40
CA PHE A 74 0.55 15.66 -1.00
C PHE A 74 0.13 16.91 -0.25
N TYR A 75 -0.94 16.79 0.52
CA TYR A 75 -1.33 17.76 1.52
C TYR A 75 -0.52 17.53 2.79
N ILE A 76 0.21 18.58 3.23
CA ILE A 76 1.04 18.56 4.42
C ILE A 76 0.73 19.82 5.21
N ARG A 77 0.07 19.67 6.37
CA ARG A 77 -0.24 20.78 7.30
C ARG A 77 -0.74 22.06 6.60
N GLY A 78 -1.75 21.95 5.76
CA GLY A 78 -2.39 23.10 5.11
C GLY A 78 -1.82 23.49 3.75
N ARG A 79 -0.76 22.86 3.28
CA ARG A 79 -0.14 23.14 1.99
C ARG A 79 0.02 21.90 1.13
N VAL A 80 -0.05 22.10 -0.18
CA VAL A 80 0.20 21.02 -1.14
C VAL A 80 1.66 21.08 -1.60
N HIS A 81 2.32 19.93 -1.55
CA HIS A 81 3.71 19.73 -1.98
C HIS A 81 3.79 18.59 -2.97
N SER A 82 4.72 18.64 -3.92
CA SER A 82 5.08 17.51 -4.75
C SER A 82 5.97 16.56 -3.94
N VAL A 83 5.52 15.35 -3.70
CA VAL A 83 6.24 14.32 -2.92
C VAL A 83 6.47 13.09 -3.78
N GLY A 84 7.69 12.55 -3.74
CA GLY A 84 8.08 11.38 -4.52
C GLY A 84 7.99 10.08 -3.72
N HIS A 85 7.48 9.05 -4.34
CA HIS A 85 7.59 7.68 -3.87
C HIS A 85 8.86 7.04 -4.46
N TYR A 86 9.86 6.75 -3.63
CA TYR A 86 11.05 5.98 -4.00
C TYR A 86 10.67 4.52 -4.13
N ASN A 87 10.50 4.06 -5.37
CA ASN A 87 9.82 2.81 -5.65
C ASN A 87 10.74 1.79 -6.33
N ALA A 88 10.54 0.51 -5.98
CA ALA A 88 11.19 -0.67 -6.55
C ALA A 88 12.72 -0.54 -6.74
N PRO A 89 13.48 -0.02 -5.75
CA PRO A 89 14.93 0.04 -5.89
C PRO A 89 15.51 -1.39 -5.91
N LEU A 90 16.24 -1.70 -6.99
CA LEU A 90 16.89 -2.97 -7.19
C LEU A 90 18.38 -2.75 -7.46
N SER A 91 19.25 -3.32 -6.61
CA SER A 91 20.69 -3.21 -6.68
C SER A 91 21.32 -4.58 -6.81
N GLU A 92 22.30 -4.73 -7.68
CA GLU A 92 23.13 -5.95 -7.78
C GLU A 92 23.88 -6.25 -6.47
N GLY A 93 24.09 -5.22 -5.61
CA GLY A 93 24.67 -5.36 -4.27
C GLY A 93 23.86 -6.27 -3.31
N ILE A 94 22.61 -6.60 -3.64
CA ILE A 94 21.81 -7.58 -2.88
C ILE A 94 22.39 -9.00 -3.04
N VAL A 95 22.92 -9.31 -4.20
CA VAL A 95 23.44 -10.65 -4.58
C VAL A 95 24.98 -10.69 -4.68
N ASP A 96 25.62 -9.55 -4.94
CA ASP A 96 27.08 -9.45 -5.05
C ASP A 96 27.60 -8.24 -4.27
N LYS A 97 28.34 -8.50 -3.20
CA LYS A 97 28.90 -7.47 -2.30
C LYS A 97 29.84 -6.46 -2.97
N ARG A 98 30.43 -6.79 -4.12
CA ARG A 98 31.26 -5.86 -4.91
C ARG A 98 30.46 -4.61 -5.31
N TYR A 99 29.14 -4.74 -5.46
CA TYR A 99 28.21 -3.68 -5.84
C TYR A 99 27.40 -3.11 -4.65
N ALA A 100 27.88 -3.29 -3.42
CA ALA A 100 27.17 -2.84 -2.22
C ALA A 100 26.89 -1.33 -2.19
N SER A 101 27.72 -0.51 -2.85
CA SER A 101 27.56 0.94 -2.94
C SER A 101 26.44 1.40 -3.87
N VAL A 102 25.96 0.54 -4.79
CA VAL A 102 24.94 0.88 -5.79
C VAL A 102 23.66 1.36 -5.13
N GLY A 103 23.20 0.69 -4.06
CA GLY A 103 21.99 1.09 -3.33
C GLY A 103 22.09 2.50 -2.73
N ALA A 104 23.24 2.83 -2.16
CA ALA A 104 23.51 4.16 -1.60
C ALA A 104 23.57 5.24 -2.70
N ALA A 105 24.22 4.94 -3.83
CA ALA A 105 24.30 5.84 -4.98
C ALA A 105 22.89 6.14 -5.55
N MET A 106 22.03 5.11 -5.68
CA MET A 106 20.63 5.30 -6.11
C MET A 106 19.87 6.23 -5.18
N LEU A 107 19.98 6.02 -3.86
CA LEU A 107 19.24 6.85 -2.91
C LEU A 107 19.77 8.28 -2.84
N ALA A 108 21.09 8.48 -2.94
CA ALA A 108 21.68 9.83 -3.00
C ALA A 108 21.14 10.60 -4.21
N HIS A 109 21.19 10.01 -5.40
CA HIS A 109 20.63 10.61 -6.61
C HIS A 109 19.11 10.85 -6.50
N ALA A 110 18.37 9.92 -5.91
CA ALA A 110 16.93 10.10 -5.71
C ALA A 110 16.60 11.32 -4.84
N LEU A 111 17.43 11.60 -3.81
CA LEU A 111 17.28 12.78 -2.95
C LEU A 111 17.68 14.09 -3.65
N GLU A 112 18.62 14.04 -4.59
CA GLU A 112 18.97 15.19 -5.44
C GLU A 112 17.83 15.51 -6.41
N GLU A 113 17.23 14.48 -7.03
CA GLU A 113 16.10 14.61 -7.96
C GLU A 113 14.80 15.04 -7.27
N GLN A 114 14.58 14.56 -6.04
CA GLN A 114 13.37 14.81 -5.26
C GLN A 114 13.66 14.76 -3.75
N PRO A 115 13.88 15.91 -3.08
CA PRO A 115 14.20 15.91 -1.66
C PRO A 115 13.06 15.42 -0.75
N LEU A 116 11.80 15.65 -1.15
CA LEU A 116 10.62 15.20 -0.42
C LEU A 116 10.26 13.79 -0.88
N LEU A 117 10.85 12.76 -0.25
CA LEU A 117 10.65 11.36 -0.61
C LEU A 117 10.02 10.55 0.52
N PHE A 118 9.23 9.56 0.13
CA PHE A 118 8.88 8.44 1.00
C PHE A 118 9.16 7.10 0.32
N ALA A 119 9.32 6.05 1.12
CA ALA A 119 9.32 4.67 0.69
C ALA A 119 8.31 3.88 1.51
N MET A 120 7.61 2.94 0.90
CA MET A 120 6.50 2.23 1.54
C MET A 120 6.49 0.73 1.19
N GLY A 121 5.86 -0.07 2.06
CA GLY A 121 5.79 -1.52 1.88
C GLY A 121 7.01 -2.25 2.41
N MET A 122 8.07 -2.28 1.71
CA MET A 122 9.44 -2.72 2.02
C MET A 122 9.63 -4.11 2.68
N GLY A 123 8.56 -4.83 3.05
CA GLY A 123 8.59 -6.23 3.52
C GLY A 123 9.13 -6.49 4.93
N GLY A 124 9.31 -5.45 5.76
CA GLY A 124 9.74 -5.55 7.16
C GLY A 124 11.15 -5.02 7.43
N MET A 125 11.44 -4.78 8.71
CA MET A 125 12.64 -4.07 9.18
C MET A 125 13.97 -4.77 8.88
N ASP A 126 13.95 -6.08 8.68
CA ASP A 126 15.15 -6.89 8.42
C ASP A 126 15.60 -6.89 6.96
N ARG A 127 14.82 -6.27 6.07
CA ARG A 127 15.15 -6.17 4.66
C ARG A 127 16.26 -5.14 4.38
N PRO A 128 17.01 -5.28 3.28
CA PRO A 128 18.12 -4.39 2.96
C PRO A 128 17.71 -2.91 2.87
N LEU A 129 16.60 -2.60 2.21
CA LEU A 129 16.15 -1.21 2.02
C LEU A 129 15.83 -0.50 3.34
N PRO A 130 14.97 -1.03 4.25
CA PRO A 130 14.75 -0.38 5.55
C PRO A 130 16.01 -0.20 6.38
N ARG A 131 16.93 -1.17 6.37
CA ARG A 131 18.22 -1.04 7.06
C ARG A 131 19.05 0.13 6.53
N MET A 132 19.13 0.27 5.20
CA MET A 132 19.83 1.37 4.55
C MET A 132 19.19 2.72 4.87
N LEU A 133 17.87 2.85 4.72
CA LEU A 133 17.14 4.09 5.03
C LEU A 133 17.33 4.51 6.49
N ARG A 134 17.26 3.54 7.43
CA ARG A 134 17.53 3.81 8.85
C ARG A 134 18.96 4.29 9.08
N ALA A 135 19.95 3.65 8.47
CA ALA A 135 21.36 4.06 8.57
C ALA A 135 21.59 5.47 8.04
N MET A 136 20.80 5.91 7.05
CA MET A 136 20.81 7.27 6.52
C MET A 136 19.95 8.27 7.34
N GLY A 137 19.36 7.82 8.44
CA GLY A 137 18.62 8.66 9.39
C GLY A 137 17.18 8.97 8.98
N TRP A 138 16.58 8.13 8.11
CA TRP A 138 15.15 8.24 7.84
C TRP A 138 14.35 7.66 9.00
N PRO A 139 13.33 8.37 9.53
CA PRO A 139 12.36 7.75 10.41
C PRO A 139 11.57 6.69 9.65
N ILE A 140 11.38 5.55 10.31
CA ILE A 140 10.60 4.43 9.77
C ILE A 140 9.45 4.17 10.72
N LEU A 141 8.24 4.26 10.20
CA LEU A 141 6.99 4.05 10.90
C LEU A 141 6.37 2.74 10.44
N GLU A 142 5.89 1.94 11.37
CA GLU A 142 5.10 0.76 11.06
C GLU A 142 3.66 1.18 10.76
N THR A 143 3.16 0.83 9.57
CA THR A 143 1.73 1.01 9.23
C THR A 143 0.95 -0.16 9.83
N PRO A 144 0.08 0.06 10.82
CA PRO A 144 -0.63 -1.02 11.49
C PRO A 144 -1.44 -1.88 10.52
N PHE A 145 -1.39 -3.19 10.72
CA PHE A 145 -2.14 -4.18 9.94
C PHE A 145 -3.34 -4.67 10.73
N TYR A 146 -4.50 -4.64 10.10
CA TYR A 146 -5.77 -5.10 10.64
C TYR A 146 -6.39 -6.16 9.75
N PHE A 147 -7.08 -7.14 10.36
CA PHE A 147 -7.83 -8.15 9.63
C PHE A 147 -9.12 -8.53 10.34
N LEU A 148 -10.14 -8.86 9.56
CA LEU A 148 -11.44 -9.36 10.02
C LEU A 148 -11.75 -10.67 9.31
N VAL A 149 -11.98 -11.73 10.07
CA VAL A 149 -12.32 -13.04 9.52
C VAL A 149 -13.80 -13.11 9.21
N LEU A 150 -14.15 -13.33 7.95
CA LEU A 150 -15.55 -13.51 7.51
C LEU A 150 -15.92 -14.99 7.39
N ASN A 151 -14.96 -15.83 7.00
CA ASN A 151 -15.12 -17.29 6.88
C ASN A 151 -14.10 -18.00 7.78
N ALA A 152 -14.54 -18.37 8.97
CA ALA A 152 -13.68 -18.97 9.98
C ALA A 152 -13.08 -20.32 9.54
N ARG A 153 -13.88 -21.15 8.84
CA ARG A 153 -13.41 -22.44 8.35
C ARG A 153 -12.26 -22.29 7.36
N ARG A 154 -12.45 -21.48 6.33
CA ARG A 154 -11.40 -21.21 5.34
C ARG A 154 -10.18 -20.54 5.96
N PHE A 155 -10.39 -19.62 6.90
CA PHE A 155 -9.29 -18.97 7.63
C PHE A 155 -8.42 -20.00 8.37
N LEU A 156 -9.00 -20.88 9.16
CA LEU A 156 -8.26 -21.91 9.91
C LEU A 156 -7.55 -22.91 8.98
N GLN A 157 -8.12 -23.20 7.80
CA GLN A 157 -7.55 -24.12 6.82
C GLN A 157 -6.38 -23.51 6.01
N ASN A 158 -6.28 -22.18 5.91
CA ASN A 158 -5.38 -21.54 4.97
C ASN A 158 -4.33 -20.63 5.61
N ILE A 159 -4.58 -20.05 6.81
CA ILE A 159 -3.67 -19.05 7.39
C ILE A 159 -2.29 -19.64 7.72
N GLY A 160 -1.25 -19.23 6.99
CA GLY A 160 0.09 -19.77 7.05
C GLY A 160 0.71 -19.81 8.46
N PRO A 161 0.71 -18.71 9.26
CA PRO A 161 1.29 -18.71 10.60
C PRO A 161 0.72 -19.72 11.58
N LEU A 162 -0.58 -20.04 11.50
CA LEU A 162 -1.19 -21.08 12.34
C LEU A 162 -0.81 -22.50 11.86
N ARG A 163 -0.41 -22.64 10.60
CA ARG A 163 -0.10 -23.93 9.96
C ARG A 163 1.40 -24.24 9.88
N ALA A 164 2.25 -23.34 10.35
CA ALA A 164 3.70 -23.48 10.30
C ALA A 164 4.24 -24.67 11.14
N ARG A 165 3.50 -25.09 12.18
CA ARG A 165 3.86 -26.26 13.01
C ARG A 165 2.80 -27.36 12.84
N ARG A 166 3.24 -28.63 12.71
CA ARG A 166 2.34 -29.80 12.48
C ARG A 166 1.24 -29.92 13.54
N SER A 167 1.56 -29.73 14.81
CA SER A 167 0.58 -29.76 15.91
C SER A 167 -0.48 -28.66 15.81
N ARG A 168 -0.06 -27.44 15.48
CA ARG A 168 -1.00 -26.31 15.26
C ARG A 168 -1.88 -26.54 14.05
N ARG A 169 -1.32 -27.09 12.97
CA ARG A 169 -2.05 -27.45 11.76
C ARG A 169 -3.16 -28.46 12.06
N MET A 170 -2.83 -29.56 12.77
CA MET A 170 -3.83 -30.55 13.16
C MET A 170 -4.94 -29.97 14.05
N ALA A 171 -4.60 -29.13 15.01
CA ALA A 171 -5.58 -28.44 15.85
C ALA A 171 -6.48 -27.48 15.03
N ALA A 172 -5.90 -26.70 14.11
CA ALA A 172 -6.65 -25.82 13.23
C ALA A 172 -7.59 -26.60 12.30
N ASP A 173 -7.16 -27.71 11.74
CA ASP A 173 -7.98 -28.57 10.89
C ASP A 173 -9.15 -29.21 11.70
N ALA A 174 -8.89 -29.69 12.91
CA ALA A 174 -9.92 -30.21 13.80
C ALA A 174 -10.97 -29.15 14.17
N LEU A 175 -10.55 -27.91 14.51
CA LEU A 175 -11.43 -26.78 14.78
C LEU A 175 -12.22 -26.36 13.54
N ALA A 176 -11.61 -26.42 12.36
CA ALA A 176 -12.29 -26.10 11.10
C ALA A 176 -13.36 -27.15 10.73
N ILE A 177 -13.08 -28.44 10.96
CA ILE A 177 -13.98 -29.55 10.63
C ILE A 177 -15.15 -29.64 11.63
N SER A 178 -14.88 -29.47 12.93
CA SER A 178 -15.91 -29.55 13.98
C SER A 178 -16.91 -28.41 13.99
N GLY A 179 -16.67 -27.31 13.27
CA GLY A 179 -17.47 -26.08 13.32
C GLY A 179 -17.32 -25.28 14.61
N LEU A 180 -16.66 -25.81 15.64
CA LEU A 180 -16.42 -25.11 16.91
C LEU A 180 -15.58 -23.85 16.70
N GLY A 181 -14.59 -23.89 15.78
CA GLY A 181 -13.81 -22.73 15.43
C GLY A 181 -14.63 -21.57 14.87
N GLU A 182 -15.69 -21.86 14.14
CA GLU A 182 -16.61 -20.86 13.61
C GLU A 182 -17.44 -20.22 14.72
N LEU A 183 -18.00 -21.01 15.64
CA LEU A 183 -18.78 -20.52 16.77
C LEU A 183 -17.93 -19.64 17.69
N VAL A 184 -16.71 -20.07 18.02
CA VAL A 184 -15.78 -19.33 18.85
C VAL A 184 -15.38 -18.00 18.21
N LEU A 185 -14.94 -18.03 16.95
CA LEU A 185 -14.54 -16.80 16.22
C LEU A 185 -15.72 -15.83 16.07
N LYS A 186 -16.91 -16.32 15.69
CA LYS A 186 -18.13 -15.49 15.62
C LYS A 186 -18.52 -14.91 16.99
N GLY A 187 -18.42 -15.69 18.05
CA GLY A 187 -18.69 -15.23 19.42
C GLY A 187 -17.75 -14.11 19.84
N ILE A 188 -16.45 -14.31 19.66
CA ILE A 188 -15.42 -13.30 19.97
C ILE A 188 -15.62 -12.04 19.12
N GLN A 189 -15.87 -12.19 17.81
CA GLN A 189 -16.12 -11.05 16.93
C GLN A 189 -17.36 -10.26 17.36
N ARG A 190 -18.49 -10.94 17.65
CA ARG A 190 -19.70 -10.28 18.16
C ARG A 190 -19.45 -9.48 19.44
N ALA A 191 -18.69 -10.05 20.37
CA ALA A 191 -18.32 -9.37 21.63
C ALA A 191 -17.45 -8.14 21.40
N ARG A 192 -16.62 -8.15 20.34
CA ARG A 192 -15.73 -7.05 19.97
C ARG A 192 -16.39 -6.00 19.10
N THR A 193 -17.41 -6.37 18.31
CA THR A 193 -18.09 -5.47 17.39
C THR A 193 -19.00 -4.51 18.16
N ARG A 194 -18.60 -3.27 18.23
CA ARG A 194 -19.36 -2.15 18.83
C ARG A 194 -19.89 -1.20 17.77
N ASN A 195 -19.34 -1.31 16.56
CA ASN A 195 -19.68 -0.45 15.44
C ASN A 195 -21.04 -0.84 14.86
N ARG A 196 -21.90 0.15 14.66
CA ARG A 196 -23.17 0.02 13.97
C ARG A 196 -23.20 1.00 12.80
N PHE A 197 -23.94 0.66 11.77
CA PHE A 197 -24.23 1.58 10.68
C PHE A 197 -25.16 2.69 11.20
N ASP A 198 -24.77 3.93 10.97
CA ASP A 198 -25.62 5.08 11.33
C ASP A 198 -26.65 5.29 10.21
N ALA A 199 -27.94 5.19 10.58
CA ALA A 199 -29.05 5.25 9.65
C ALA A 199 -29.26 6.60 8.95
N ARG A 200 -28.58 7.67 9.40
CA ARG A 200 -28.58 8.96 8.68
C ARG A 200 -27.88 8.90 7.33
N TYR A 201 -26.99 7.91 7.14
CA TYR A 201 -26.27 7.72 5.90
C TYR A 201 -26.96 6.74 4.97
N GLU A 202 -26.95 7.02 3.68
CA GLU A 202 -27.29 6.10 2.63
C GLU A 202 -26.04 5.54 1.97
N ARG A 203 -26.06 4.26 1.58
CA ARG A 203 -24.97 3.58 0.87
C ARG A 203 -25.22 3.60 -0.62
N ARG A 204 -24.22 4.01 -1.38
CA ARG A 204 -24.25 3.94 -2.84
C ARG A 204 -22.94 3.31 -3.35
N PRO A 205 -22.99 2.40 -4.31
CA PRO A 205 -21.76 1.89 -4.93
C PRO A 205 -21.00 3.04 -5.61
N ILE A 206 -19.68 2.95 -5.64
CA ILE A 206 -18.86 3.87 -6.44
C ILE A 206 -18.82 3.33 -7.85
N GLU A 207 -19.53 3.99 -8.77
CA GLU A 207 -19.48 3.69 -10.18
C GLU A 207 -18.31 4.41 -10.86
N ASP A 208 -18.08 5.66 -10.47
CA ASP A 208 -16.95 6.49 -10.87
C ASP A 208 -16.70 7.58 -9.81
N PHE A 209 -15.47 8.10 -9.77
CA PHE A 209 -15.14 9.27 -8.98
C PHE A 209 -15.42 10.54 -9.78
N SER A 210 -16.08 11.51 -9.17
CA SER A 210 -16.44 12.77 -9.78
C SER A 210 -16.37 13.91 -8.75
N GLU A 211 -16.90 15.08 -9.03
CA GLU A 211 -16.90 16.26 -8.15
C GLU A 211 -17.30 15.97 -6.69
N TRP A 212 -18.14 14.96 -6.45
CA TRP A 212 -18.49 14.55 -5.08
C TRP A 212 -17.25 14.10 -4.27
N ALA A 213 -16.25 13.50 -4.94
CA ALA A 213 -15.00 13.08 -4.28
C ALA A 213 -14.13 14.30 -3.94
N ASP A 214 -14.09 15.29 -4.83
CA ASP A 214 -13.39 16.57 -4.59
C ASP A 214 -14.00 17.32 -3.40
N HIS A 215 -15.34 17.37 -3.32
CA HIS A 215 -16.03 17.98 -2.19
C HIS A 215 -15.70 17.28 -0.86
N ILE A 216 -15.72 15.94 -0.83
CA ILE A 216 -15.34 15.17 0.36
C ILE A 216 -13.88 15.45 0.73
N TRP A 217 -12.97 15.46 -0.26
CA TRP A 217 -11.57 15.74 -0.01
C TRP A 217 -11.37 17.13 0.58
N GLN A 218 -11.92 18.16 -0.04
CA GLN A 218 -11.79 19.55 0.41
C GLN A 218 -12.34 19.77 1.82
N ALA A 219 -13.49 19.16 2.14
CA ALA A 219 -14.11 19.26 3.47
C ALA A 219 -13.31 18.52 4.56
N ASN A 220 -12.43 17.58 4.20
CA ASN A 220 -11.77 16.71 5.17
C ASN A 220 -10.24 16.80 5.16
N ALA A 221 -9.60 17.53 4.23
CA ALA A 221 -8.15 17.57 4.10
C ALA A 221 -7.43 18.03 5.37
N GLU A 222 -8.00 18.98 6.10
CA GLU A 222 -7.40 19.57 7.30
C GLU A 222 -7.27 18.60 8.49
N GLN A 223 -8.00 17.49 8.48
CA GLN A 223 -7.84 16.47 9.50
C GLN A 223 -6.50 15.72 9.38
N PHE A 224 -5.85 15.79 8.22
CA PHE A 224 -4.60 15.07 7.95
C PHE A 224 -3.37 15.94 8.18
N SER A 225 -2.33 15.37 8.78
CA SER A 225 -0.99 15.98 8.88
C SER A 225 -0.16 15.71 7.64
N LEU A 226 -0.38 14.56 7.00
CA LEU A 226 0.26 14.11 5.78
C LEU A 226 -0.67 13.13 5.07
N SER A 227 -1.05 13.43 3.84
CA SER A 227 -1.88 12.56 2.99
C SER A 227 -1.64 12.91 1.52
N ALA A 228 -1.64 11.94 0.63
CA ALA A 228 -1.78 12.24 -0.79
C ALA A 228 -3.12 12.93 -1.05
N VAL A 229 -3.14 13.87 -1.99
CA VAL A 229 -4.36 14.56 -2.41
C VAL A 229 -5.29 13.57 -3.11
N ARG A 230 -6.57 13.54 -2.70
CA ARG A 230 -7.56 12.57 -3.16
C ARG A 230 -8.61 13.23 -4.06
N THR A 231 -8.17 13.91 -5.15
CA THR A 231 -9.09 14.44 -6.15
C THR A 231 -9.72 13.34 -6.99
N ALA A 232 -10.86 13.63 -7.62
CA ALA A 232 -11.55 12.71 -8.50
C ALA A 232 -10.64 12.19 -9.62
N ASP A 233 -9.84 13.05 -10.25
CA ASP A 233 -8.90 12.68 -11.30
C ASP A 233 -7.83 11.72 -10.77
N TYR A 234 -7.26 12.01 -9.60
CA TYR A 234 -6.29 11.13 -8.96
C TYR A 234 -6.90 9.76 -8.65
N LEU A 235 -8.10 9.74 -8.07
CA LEU A 235 -8.79 8.50 -7.71
C LEU A 235 -9.17 7.67 -8.94
N ARG A 236 -9.62 8.28 -10.05
CA ARG A 236 -9.83 7.58 -11.33
C ARG A 236 -8.55 6.97 -11.88
N PHE A 237 -7.42 7.67 -11.71
CA PHE A 237 -6.13 7.17 -12.17
C PHE A 237 -5.66 5.95 -11.38
N ILE A 238 -5.75 5.97 -10.04
CA ILE A 238 -5.27 4.86 -9.19
C ILE A 238 -6.27 3.71 -9.08
N TYR A 239 -7.58 3.99 -9.21
CA TYR A 239 -8.68 3.02 -9.15
C TYR A 239 -9.49 3.03 -10.45
N PRO A 240 -8.90 2.61 -11.58
CA PRO A 240 -9.57 2.69 -12.87
C PRO A 240 -10.80 1.78 -12.90
N ARG A 241 -11.92 2.29 -13.40
CA ARG A 241 -13.19 1.56 -13.52
C ARG A 241 -13.07 0.26 -14.32
N ALA A 242 -12.19 0.22 -15.31
CA ALA A 242 -11.95 -0.96 -16.13
C ALA A 242 -11.35 -2.15 -15.34
N GLU A 243 -10.75 -1.90 -14.17
CA GLU A 243 -10.20 -2.93 -13.31
C GLU A 243 -11.27 -3.41 -12.31
N SER A 244 -11.92 -4.51 -12.63
CA SER A 244 -13.06 -5.07 -11.90
C SER A 244 -12.75 -5.53 -10.46
N ARG A 245 -11.46 -5.62 -10.10
CA ARG A 245 -11.03 -5.94 -8.73
C ARG A 245 -11.23 -4.78 -7.77
N TYR A 246 -11.29 -3.54 -8.28
CA TYR A 246 -11.65 -2.39 -7.46
C TYR A 246 -13.16 -2.26 -7.34
N TYR A 247 -13.63 -2.00 -6.14
CA TYR A 247 -15.00 -1.68 -5.84
C TYR A 247 -15.06 -0.81 -4.59
N GLY A 248 -16.08 -0.01 -4.47
CA GLY A 248 -16.17 0.92 -3.35
C GLY A 248 -17.58 1.29 -3.00
N VAL A 249 -17.71 1.94 -1.86
CA VAL A 249 -18.97 2.48 -1.35
C VAL A 249 -18.77 3.94 -1.01
N ARG A 250 -19.67 4.80 -1.47
CA ARG A 250 -19.82 6.16 -0.97
C ARG A 250 -21.02 6.25 -0.04
N LEU A 251 -20.92 7.13 0.95
CA LEU A 251 -22.03 7.50 1.82
C LEU A 251 -22.54 8.89 1.43
N THR A 252 -23.86 9.05 1.53
CA THR A 252 -24.53 10.36 1.45
C THR A 252 -25.36 10.57 2.70
N GLU A 253 -25.52 11.83 3.12
CA GLU A 253 -26.46 12.26 4.15
C GLU A 253 -27.51 13.17 3.46
N GLY A 254 -28.68 12.62 3.18
CA GLY A 254 -29.55 13.17 2.14
C GLY A 254 -28.83 13.17 0.80
N ASP A 255 -28.79 14.32 0.11
CA ASP A 255 -28.08 14.47 -1.18
C ASP A 255 -26.60 14.83 -1.02
N ALA A 256 -26.14 15.19 0.18
CA ALA A 256 -24.77 15.61 0.43
C ALA A 256 -23.80 14.43 0.49
N PRO A 257 -22.64 14.48 -0.22
CA PRO A 257 -21.63 13.44 -0.11
C PRO A 257 -20.97 13.48 1.27
N ALA A 258 -20.95 12.34 1.98
CA ALA A 258 -20.50 12.25 3.36
C ALA A 258 -19.18 11.51 3.54
N GLY A 259 -18.75 10.69 2.57
CA GLY A 259 -17.50 9.95 2.64
C GLY A 259 -17.49 8.79 1.66
N TRP A 260 -16.31 8.17 1.50
CA TRP A 260 -16.16 7.02 0.63
C TRP A 260 -15.08 6.06 1.15
N VAL A 261 -15.17 4.81 0.73
CA VAL A 261 -14.18 3.76 1.00
C VAL A 261 -13.99 2.92 -0.25
N GLN A 262 -12.72 2.62 -0.55
CA GLN A 262 -12.30 1.81 -1.69
C GLN A 262 -11.73 0.48 -1.23
N MET A 263 -12.14 -0.56 -1.93
CA MET A 263 -11.76 -1.96 -1.70
C MET A 263 -11.04 -2.51 -2.92
N LEU A 264 -10.17 -3.49 -2.68
CA LEU A 264 -9.52 -4.30 -3.71
C LEU A 264 -9.79 -5.78 -3.43
N ASP A 265 -10.32 -6.48 -4.42
CA ASP A 265 -10.48 -7.94 -4.38
C ASP A 265 -9.14 -8.59 -4.75
N CYS A 266 -8.47 -9.15 -3.75
CA CYS A 266 -7.21 -9.84 -3.92
C CYS A 266 -7.49 -11.34 -4.00
N GLN A 267 -7.17 -11.95 -5.15
CA GLN A 267 -7.15 -13.42 -5.27
C GLN A 267 -5.69 -13.85 -5.17
N PRO A 268 -5.23 -14.25 -4.00
CA PRO A 268 -3.87 -14.73 -3.85
C PRO A 268 -3.79 -16.16 -4.41
N HIS A 269 -3.22 -16.28 -5.59
CA HIS A 269 -2.70 -17.57 -6.03
C HIS A 269 -1.34 -17.76 -5.35
N ASP A 270 -1.18 -18.81 -4.54
CA ASP A 270 0.07 -19.23 -3.86
C ASP A 270 0.72 -18.22 -2.88
N GLN A 271 -0.06 -17.41 -2.19
CA GLN A 271 0.52 -16.59 -1.11
C GLN A 271 0.67 -17.41 0.17
N SER A 272 1.90 -17.52 0.64
CA SER A 272 2.27 -18.27 1.87
C SER A 272 1.55 -17.81 3.14
N TYR A 273 1.00 -16.59 3.16
CA TYR A 273 0.32 -16.04 4.32
C TYR A 273 -1.19 -16.34 4.32
N PHE A 274 -1.89 -16.14 3.21
CA PHE A 274 -3.36 -16.29 3.11
C PHE A 274 -3.81 -17.57 2.41
N GLY A 275 -2.88 -18.31 1.77
CA GLY A 275 -3.21 -19.51 0.99
C GLY A 275 -4.24 -19.19 -0.11
N GLU A 276 -5.27 -20.01 -0.24
CA GLU A 276 -6.32 -19.85 -1.26
C GLU A 276 -7.55 -19.05 -0.79
N MET A 277 -7.39 -18.22 0.26
CA MET A 277 -8.48 -17.39 0.74
C MET A 277 -8.75 -16.22 -0.22
N ARG A 278 -10.03 -15.90 -0.38
CA ARG A 278 -10.44 -14.66 -1.02
C ARG A 278 -10.28 -13.50 -0.05
N VAL A 279 -9.33 -12.62 -0.32
CA VAL A 279 -8.98 -11.49 0.53
C VAL A 279 -9.55 -10.21 -0.07
N ALA A 280 -10.34 -9.48 0.69
CA ALA A 280 -10.75 -8.11 0.37
C ALA A 280 -9.85 -7.13 1.14
N ALA A 281 -9.14 -6.25 0.45
CA ALA A 281 -8.35 -5.21 1.09
C ALA A 281 -9.11 -3.88 1.10
N LEU A 282 -9.30 -3.28 2.28
CA LEU A 282 -9.67 -1.88 2.40
C LEU A 282 -8.42 -1.07 2.10
N VAL A 283 -8.37 -0.47 0.91
CA VAL A 283 -7.15 0.16 0.39
C VAL A 283 -7.11 1.66 0.60
N ASP A 284 -8.25 2.33 0.63
CA ASP A 284 -8.32 3.78 0.78
C ASP A 284 -9.70 4.24 1.26
N GLY A 285 -9.82 5.50 1.70
CA GLY A 285 -11.08 6.10 2.06
C GLY A 285 -10.91 7.48 2.68
N VAL A 286 -11.89 8.34 2.48
CA VAL A 286 -11.95 9.69 3.07
C VAL A 286 -13.37 9.98 3.56
N GLY A 287 -13.46 10.61 4.72
CA GLY A 287 -14.70 11.10 5.30
C GLY A 287 -14.47 11.75 6.67
N PRO A 288 -15.43 12.48 7.19
CA PRO A 288 -15.36 13.04 8.52
C PRO A 288 -15.33 11.91 9.58
N PRO A 289 -14.73 12.15 10.76
CA PRO A 289 -14.60 11.16 11.83
C PRO A 289 -15.94 10.45 12.17
N ALA A 290 -17.06 11.16 12.09
CA ALA A 290 -18.39 10.60 12.35
C ALA A 290 -18.87 9.58 11.29
N ALA A 291 -18.43 9.71 10.03
CA ALA A 291 -18.83 8.81 8.95
C ALA A 291 -17.92 7.57 8.86
N ILE A 292 -16.67 7.64 9.33
CA ILE A 292 -15.69 6.55 9.20
C ILE A 292 -16.20 5.20 9.76
N PRO A 293 -16.87 5.13 10.93
CA PRO A 293 -17.47 3.87 11.39
C PRO A 293 -18.44 3.26 10.38
N SER A 294 -19.33 4.07 9.78
CA SER A 294 -20.30 3.62 8.77
C SER A 294 -19.63 3.23 7.45
N LEU A 295 -18.52 3.89 7.08
CA LEU A 295 -17.69 3.51 5.93
C LEU A 295 -17.05 2.14 6.14
N VAL A 296 -16.44 1.89 7.31
CA VAL A 296 -15.85 0.59 7.64
C VAL A 296 -16.91 -0.51 7.66
N HIS A 297 -18.10 -0.24 8.23
CA HIS A 297 -19.22 -1.18 8.20
C HIS A 297 -19.62 -1.50 6.75
N SER A 298 -19.75 -0.48 5.90
CA SER A 298 -20.13 -0.64 4.49
C SER A 298 -19.09 -1.42 3.68
N ALA A 299 -17.80 -1.21 3.96
CA ALA A 299 -16.70 -1.98 3.36
C ALA A 299 -16.79 -3.47 3.72
N VAL A 300 -17.08 -3.79 4.98
CA VAL A 300 -17.26 -5.18 5.44
C VAL A 300 -18.46 -5.85 4.76
N GLU A 301 -19.60 -5.15 4.66
CA GLU A 301 -20.78 -5.68 3.98
C GLU A 301 -20.55 -5.88 2.47
N ALA A 302 -19.85 -4.94 1.81
CA ALA A 302 -19.49 -5.09 0.40
C ALA A 302 -18.53 -6.27 0.16
N ALA A 303 -17.59 -6.50 1.08
CA ALA A 303 -16.70 -7.67 1.04
C ALA A 303 -17.47 -8.98 1.25
N ARG A 304 -18.46 -9.01 2.17
CA ARG A 304 -19.35 -10.17 2.38
C ARG A 304 -20.15 -10.50 1.13
N ALA A 305 -20.74 -9.48 0.49
CA ALA A 305 -21.51 -9.65 -0.74
C ALA A 305 -20.66 -10.24 -1.90
N ARG A 306 -19.34 -10.05 -1.84
CA ARG A 306 -18.39 -10.63 -2.79
C ARG A 306 -17.78 -11.96 -2.32
N ASN A 307 -18.31 -12.57 -1.25
CA ASN A 307 -17.83 -13.83 -0.68
C ASN A 307 -16.35 -13.79 -0.27
N ALA A 308 -15.87 -12.68 0.26
CA ALA A 308 -14.54 -12.61 0.84
C ALA A 308 -14.44 -13.48 2.10
N ASP A 309 -13.32 -14.16 2.28
CA ASP A 309 -13.05 -14.96 3.47
C ASP A 309 -12.44 -14.12 4.61
N VAL A 310 -11.71 -13.06 4.23
CA VAL A 310 -11.01 -12.16 5.13
C VAL A 310 -11.03 -10.74 4.56
N VAL A 311 -11.24 -9.75 5.42
CA VAL A 311 -10.99 -8.33 5.10
C VAL A 311 -9.70 -7.89 5.77
N VAL A 312 -8.82 -7.22 5.04
CA VAL A 312 -7.55 -6.69 5.56
C VAL A 312 -7.46 -5.19 5.34
N SER A 313 -6.69 -4.50 6.17
CA SER A 313 -6.39 -3.08 6.00
C SER A 313 -5.05 -2.73 6.63
N ASN A 314 -4.28 -1.85 5.97
CA ASN A 314 -3.16 -1.16 6.57
C ASN A 314 -3.54 0.32 6.67
N GLN A 315 -3.61 0.84 7.90
CA GLN A 315 -4.07 2.20 8.18
C GLN A 315 -3.25 2.82 9.30
N MET A 316 -2.85 4.08 9.14
CA MET A 316 -2.15 4.85 10.18
C MET A 316 -3.09 5.80 10.91
N HIS A 317 -4.04 6.44 10.21
CA HIS A 317 -4.90 7.46 10.78
C HIS A 317 -5.75 6.93 11.94
N ARG A 318 -5.71 7.63 13.09
CA ARG A 318 -6.32 7.17 14.35
C ARG A 318 -7.82 6.86 14.26
N ASP A 319 -8.58 7.67 13.50
CA ASP A 319 -10.03 7.49 13.44
C ASP A 319 -10.39 6.24 12.62
N TRP A 320 -9.64 5.97 11.55
CA TRP A 320 -9.75 4.72 10.78
C TRP A 320 -9.35 3.51 11.62
N THR A 321 -8.22 3.57 12.34
CA THR A 321 -7.77 2.46 13.20
C THR A 321 -8.74 2.20 14.35
N SER A 322 -9.34 3.26 14.92
CA SER A 322 -10.37 3.15 15.96
C SER A 322 -11.65 2.52 15.42
N ALA A 323 -12.11 2.92 14.23
CA ALA A 323 -13.29 2.36 13.59
C ALA A 323 -13.09 0.89 13.20
N LEU A 324 -11.91 0.50 12.68
CA LEU A 324 -11.57 -0.90 12.41
C LEU A 324 -11.64 -1.75 13.69
N LYS A 325 -11.04 -1.30 14.78
CA LYS A 325 -11.11 -1.99 16.08
C LYS A 325 -12.55 -2.13 16.58
N ALA A 326 -13.35 -1.05 16.47
CA ALA A 326 -14.77 -1.05 16.85
C ALA A 326 -15.63 -1.96 15.96
N ALA A 327 -15.23 -2.18 14.70
CA ALA A 327 -15.86 -3.12 13.78
C ALA A 327 -15.41 -4.59 14.00
N GLY A 328 -14.58 -4.86 15.02
CA GLY A 328 -14.17 -6.21 15.39
C GLY A 328 -12.91 -6.69 14.69
N PHE A 329 -12.19 -5.84 13.97
CA PHE A 329 -10.91 -6.20 13.40
C PHE A 329 -9.87 -6.50 14.48
N TRP A 330 -8.99 -7.43 14.15
CA TRP A 330 -7.83 -7.79 14.95
C TRP A 330 -6.61 -7.08 14.40
N GLN A 331 -5.75 -6.60 15.27
CA GLN A 331 -4.44 -6.09 14.87
C GLN A 331 -3.46 -7.26 14.83
N GLY A 332 -2.82 -7.44 13.70
CA GLY A 332 -1.75 -8.42 13.48
C GLY A 332 -0.38 -7.76 13.38
N PRO A 333 0.70 -8.56 13.34
CA PRO A 333 2.02 -8.05 13.04
C PRO A 333 2.04 -7.43 11.64
N SER A 334 2.69 -6.27 11.51
CA SER A 334 2.81 -5.59 10.24
C SER A 334 4.24 -5.69 9.69
N ASN A 335 4.34 -5.92 8.39
CA ASN A 335 5.57 -5.77 7.63
C ASN A 335 5.48 -4.59 6.64
N TYR A 336 4.42 -3.80 6.76
CA TYR A 336 4.16 -2.64 5.91
C TYR A 336 4.70 -1.39 6.60
N LEU A 337 5.79 -0.86 6.06
CA LEU A 337 6.55 0.23 6.64
C LEU A 337 6.40 1.48 5.81
N LEU A 338 6.38 2.65 6.46
CA LEU A 338 6.50 3.96 5.86
C LEU A 338 7.82 4.58 6.32
N ALA A 339 8.71 4.90 5.40
CA ALA A 339 9.91 5.68 5.66
C ALA A 339 9.80 7.03 4.94
N VAL A 340 10.22 8.11 5.58
CA VAL A 340 10.18 9.47 5.01
C VAL A 340 11.57 10.09 5.05
N SER A 341 11.91 10.86 4.00
CA SER A 341 13.19 11.58 3.94
C SER A 341 13.29 12.63 5.05
N LYS A 342 14.51 13.07 5.35
CA LYS A 342 14.76 14.11 6.35
C LYS A 342 14.02 15.41 6.01
N GLU A 343 13.99 15.80 4.73
CA GLU A 343 13.30 17.01 4.30
C GLU A 343 11.77 16.89 4.42
N LEU A 344 11.20 15.74 4.04
CA LEU A 344 9.78 15.49 4.23
C LEU A 344 9.42 15.44 5.72
N ARG A 345 10.27 14.85 6.56
CA ARG A 345 10.10 14.85 8.01
C ARG A 345 9.95 16.26 8.58
N LYS A 346 10.83 17.21 8.18
CA LYS A 346 10.78 18.59 8.67
C LYS A 346 9.42 19.27 8.44
N LEU A 347 8.75 18.96 7.32
CA LEU A 347 7.41 19.51 7.02
C LEU A 347 6.31 18.89 7.90
N VAL A 348 6.54 17.70 8.43
CA VAL A 348 5.55 16.95 9.22
C VAL A 348 5.77 17.12 10.73
N GLU A 349 6.95 17.57 11.17
CA GLU A 349 7.29 17.73 12.61
C GLU A 349 6.34 18.67 13.37
N PRO A 350 6.08 18.39 14.66
CA PRO A 350 6.61 17.27 15.45
C PRO A 350 5.89 15.96 15.09
N LEU A 351 6.69 14.88 14.92
CA LEU A 351 6.19 13.60 14.43
C LEU A 351 5.17 12.94 15.36
N ASP A 352 5.38 13.03 16.67
CA ASP A 352 4.50 12.38 17.67
C ASP A 352 3.07 12.93 17.59
N GLU A 353 2.91 14.23 17.30
CA GLU A 353 1.62 14.85 17.09
C GLU A 353 1.05 14.54 15.70
N ALA A 354 1.92 14.36 14.71
CA ALA A 354 1.54 14.15 13.33
C ALA A 354 1.11 12.71 13.06
N ILE A 355 1.79 11.70 13.64
CA ILE A 355 1.57 10.27 13.38
C ILE A 355 0.09 9.87 13.46
N PRO A 356 -0.70 10.24 14.50
CA PRO A 356 -2.11 9.88 14.59
C PRO A 356 -3.00 10.47 13.47
N ARG A 357 -2.49 11.47 12.75
CA ARG A 357 -3.18 12.18 11.67
C ARG A 357 -2.54 11.92 10.30
N ILE A 358 -1.53 11.06 10.22
CA ILE A 358 -0.98 10.60 8.94
C ILE A 358 -1.99 9.68 8.28
N HIS A 359 -2.38 10.01 7.05
CA HIS A 359 -3.25 9.17 6.24
C HIS A 359 -2.44 8.50 5.14
N PHE A 360 -1.77 7.41 5.53
CA PHE A 360 -1.11 6.48 4.63
C PHE A 360 -1.78 5.12 4.74
N ASN A 361 -2.04 4.53 3.59
CA ASN A 361 -2.71 3.23 3.45
C ASN A 361 -2.20 2.50 2.20
N ARG A 362 -2.80 1.37 1.87
CA ARG A 362 -2.38 0.58 0.71
C ARG A 362 -2.51 1.33 -0.62
N GLY A 363 -3.49 2.22 -0.76
CA GLY A 363 -3.68 3.03 -1.95
C GLY A 363 -2.50 3.93 -2.31
N ASP A 364 -1.69 4.32 -1.33
CA ASP A 364 -0.50 5.13 -1.55
C ASP A 364 0.68 4.33 -2.12
N GLY A 365 0.78 3.03 -1.81
CA GLY A 365 1.88 2.14 -2.20
C GLY A 365 1.53 1.16 -3.32
N ASP A 366 0.42 0.45 -3.15
CA ASP A 366 0.04 -0.70 -3.99
C ASP A 366 -0.91 -0.33 -5.15
N GLY A 367 -1.03 0.96 -5.50
CA GLY A 367 -1.87 1.42 -6.60
C GLY A 367 -1.53 0.74 -7.94
N ARG A 368 -2.17 1.19 -9.03
CA ARG A 368 -2.10 0.63 -10.40
C ARG A 368 -0.70 0.15 -10.86
N VAL A 369 0.36 0.75 -10.33
CA VAL A 369 1.75 0.46 -10.74
C VAL A 369 2.18 -0.97 -10.39
N ASN A 370 1.68 -1.54 -9.29
CA ASN A 370 2.02 -2.91 -8.89
C ASN A 370 1.11 -3.98 -9.51
N LEU A 371 -0.01 -3.57 -10.12
CA LEU A 371 -0.92 -4.48 -10.82
C LEU A 371 -0.47 -4.79 -12.25
N THR A 372 0.34 -3.92 -12.84
CA THR A 372 0.88 -4.07 -14.20
C THR A 372 2.27 -4.72 -14.25
N GLY A 373 2.90 -4.93 -13.10
CA GLY A 373 4.25 -5.50 -12.97
C GLY A 373 4.31 -7.03 -12.92
N GLN A 374 3.20 -7.72 -13.22
CA GLN A 374 3.18 -9.18 -13.42
C GLN A 374 2.85 -9.45 -14.89
N GLY A 375 3.83 -9.29 -15.73
CA GLY A 375 3.93 -9.87 -17.05
C GLY A 375 5.00 -10.95 -17.04
#